data_f778228881b23c10b52f478ffdb8e385
#
_entry.id   f778228881b23c10b52f478ffdb8e385
#
_cell.length_a   1.000
_cell.length_b   1.000
_cell.length_c   1.000
_cell.angle_alpha   90.00
_cell.angle_beta   90.00
_cell.angle_gamma   90.00
#
_symmetry.space_group_name_H-M   'P 1'
#
loop_
_entity.id
_entity.type
_entity.pdbx_description
1 polymer ?
#
loop_
_entity_poly.entity_id
_entity_poly.type
_entity_poly.pdbx_seq_one_letter_code
_entity_poly.pdbx_strand_id
1 'polypeptide(L)'
;MKFLTPSEKIKETRKFLKMKQEDLQDENVSRGLISMIETDQRALAKNVAIKLAEKFKQKAKELDIKFEIDENFLLRSPAEDAELYCLKKLEGSIINEEIIEIACKFNLLEIKASFYSKKGDSFLARKDYDNAFINYNNSMSIYNDNKQHEIIPHLYFQMGICKARDYKYNDALLYFDICERYSVMYKDTKTQKLVLYDIALCYKKIDKFDLALKTIQKYLLFSNKKDNFYFYANFLKSNCYKAIGKYDIAIEIYNSLRAELPKPEDPLLGYIYNNLGVLYLDKGDFKTSLECFERAEKIRDAVDKNNLCHTLIDKSKVFSSQHFYVEAIKIINLGLISAETYKDYEYLLKGNYSLLRIYESIDDISNLKKVCLVIADLLKDNNNFSELTLLYTKLSLIYLNENDIEKAKECLILSQKLYE
;
A
#
# COMPACT_ATOMS: atom_id res chain seq x y z
N MET A 1 -5.35 29.60 16.58
CA MET A 1 -5.44 30.60 15.48
C MET A 1 -6.79 31.33 15.57
N LYS A 2 -6.89 32.63 15.26
CA LYS A 2 -8.14 33.38 15.24
C LYS A 2 -8.58 33.66 13.81
N PHE A 3 -9.77 33.23 13.44
CA PHE A 3 -10.41 33.56 12.15
C PHE A 3 -11.34 34.71 12.32
N LEU A 4 -11.18 35.74 11.47
CA LEU A 4 -11.82 37.03 11.63
C LEU A 4 -13.18 37.07 10.92
N THR A 5 -14.14 37.78 11.52
CA THR A 5 -15.39 38.12 10.84
C THR A 5 -15.13 39.12 9.70
N PRO A 6 -16.06 39.29 8.73
CA PRO A 6 -15.95 40.35 7.71
C PRO A 6 -15.71 41.74 8.31
N SER A 7 -16.39 42.08 9.40
CA SER A 7 -16.25 43.33 10.14
C SER A 7 -14.85 43.52 10.72
N GLU A 8 -14.33 42.46 11.37
CA GLU A 8 -12.96 42.46 11.93
C GLU A 8 -11.91 42.57 10.82
N LYS A 9 -12.11 41.83 9.67
CA LYS A 9 -11.19 41.88 8.52
C LYS A 9 -11.05 43.31 7.98
N ILE A 10 -12.16 44.01 7.75
CA ILE A 10 -12.13 45.40 7.27
C ILE A 10 -11.36 46.27 8.25
N LYS A 11 -11.71 46.17 9.55
CA LYS A 11 -11.09 46.96 10.61
C LYS A 11 -9.59 46.72 10.75
N GLU A 12 -9.19 45.43 10.79
CA GLU A 12 -7.78 45.03 10.94
C GLU A 12 -6.97 45.39 9.68
N THR A 13 -7.51 45.15 8.47
CA THR A 13 -6.88 45.51 7.19
C THR A 13 -6.68 47.03 7.10
N ARG A 14 -7.71 47.82 7.44
CA ARG A 14 -7.61 49.28 7.46
C ARG A 14 -6.50 49.75 8.39
N LYS A 15 -6.46 49.21 9.61
CA LYS A 15 -5.42 49.57 10.60
C LYS A 15 -4.02 49.15 10.12
N PHE A 16 -3.90 47.97 9.57
CA PHE A 16 -2.64 47.44 9.03
C PHE A 16 -2.07 48.37 7.94
N LEU A 17 -2.93 48.84 7.04
CA LEU A 17 -2.60 49.80 5.99
C LEU A 17 -2.54 51.25 6.46
N LYS A 18 -2.64 51.53 7.78
CA LYS A 18 -2.61 52.86 8.41
C LYS A 18 -3.65 53.83 7.81
N MET A 19 -4.81 53.32 7.41
CA MET A 19 -5.91 54.11 6.84
C MET A 19 -6.90 54.53 7.94
N LYS A 20 -7.51 55.72 7.75
CA LYS A 20 -8.68 56.15 8.52
C LYS A 20 -9.97 55.68 7.85
N GLN A 21 -11.11 55.70 8.56
CA GLN A 21 -12.41 55.35 7.94
C GLN A 21 -12.77 56.32 6.80
N GLU A 22 -12.29 57.53 6.86
CA GLU A 22 -12.48 58.56 5.84
C GLU A 22 -11.80 58.20 4.51
N ASP A 23 -10.66 57.50 4.55
CA ASP A 23 -9.92 57.09 3.35
C ASP A 23 -10.66 55.99 2.54
N LEU A 24 -11.60 55.31 3.18
CA LEU A 24 -12.42 54.28 2.57
C LEU A 24 -13.72 54.78 1.94
N GLN A 25 -14.07 56.11 2.11
CA GLN A 25 -15.30 56.70 1.57
C GLN A 25 -15.22 56.84 0.04
N ASP A 26 -16.39 56.69 -0.61
CA ASP A 26 -16.63 57.09 -2.00
C ASP A 26 -18.07 57.62 -2.14
N GLU A 27 -18.50 57.90 -3.40
CA GLU A 27 -19.86 58.40 -3.69
C GLU A 27 -20.99 57.52 -3.14
N ASN A 28 -20.74 56.22 -2.95
CA ASN A 28 -21.75 55.22 -2.52
C ASN A 28 -21.41 54.57 -1.17
N VAL A 29 -20.27 54.86 -0.54
CA VAL A 29 -19.81 54.26 0.71
C VAL A 29 -19.48 55.41 1.68
N SER A 30 -20.40 55.72 2.59
CA SER A 30 -20.21 56.76 3.59
C SER A 30 -19.38 56.25 4.76
N ARG A 31 -18.72 57.17 5.51
CA ARG A 31 -18.03 56.89 6.78
C ARG A 31 -18.94 56.19 7.80
N GLY A 32 -20.22 56.62 7.88
CA GLY A 32 -21.21 56.03 8.78
C GLY A 32 -21.48 54.55 8.43
N LEU A 33 -21.57 54.25 7.13
CA LEU A 33 -21.71 52.87 6.66
C LEU A 33 -20.50 52.00 7.03
N ILE A 34 -19.27 52.51 6.84
CA ILE A 34 -18.04 51.82 7.22
C ILE A 34 -17.99 51.56 8.72
N SER A 35 -18.35 52.57 9.53
CA SER A 35 -18.39 52.44 10.98
C SER A 35 -19.42 51.37 11.43
N MET A 36 -20.62 51.37 10.84
CA MET A 36 -21.61 50.34 11.13
C MET A 36 -21.17 48.91 10.73
N ILE A 37 -20.43 48.76 9.62
CA ILE A 37 -19.88 47.49 9.21
C ILE A 37 -18.76 47.06 10.19
N GLU A 38 -17.81 47.91 10.53
CA GLU A 38 -16.72 47.61 11.45
C GLU A 38 -17.18 47.29 12.89
N THR A 39 -18.39 47.75 13.28
CA THR A 39 -19.00 47.45 14.58
C THR A 39 -20.04 46.34 14.53
N ASP A 40 -20.13 45.64 13.41
CA ASP A 40 -21.04 44.50 13.16
C ASP A 40 -22.54 44.87 13.26
N GLN A 41 -22.86 46.18 13.14
CA GLN A 41 -24.25 46.67 13.12
C GLN A 41 -24.89 46.56 11.75
N ARG A 42 -24.10 46.34 10.70
CA ARG A 42 -24.57 46.13 9.32
C ARG A 42 -23.69 45.15 8.58
N ALA A 43 -24.33 44.19 7.90
CA ALA A 43 -23.64 43.20 7.08
C ALA A 43 -22.92 43.83 5.88
N LEU A 44 -21.77 43.31 5.51
CA LEU A 44 -20.99 43.71 4.35
C LEU A 44 -21.65 43.24 3.06
N ALA A 45 -22.14 44.17 2.24
CA ALA A 45 -22.69 43.86 0.93
C ALA A 45 -21.57 43.66 -0.12
N LYS A 46 -21.79 42.81 -1.10
CA LYS A 46 -20.80 42.43 -2.13
C LYS A 46 -20.26 43.65 -2.90
N ASN A 47 -21.13 44.57 -3.31
CA ASN A 47 -20.73 45.80 -3.99
C ASN A 47 -19.83 46.68 -3.15
N VAL A 48 -20.07 46.75 -1.82
CA VAL A 48 -19.21 47.47 -0.88
C VAL A 48 -17.87 46.74 -0.70
N ALA A 49 -17.89 45.43 -0.58
CA ALA A 49 -16.68 44.62 -0.45
C ALA A 49 -15.72 44.80 -1.65
N ILE A 50 -16.24 44.84 -2.89
CA ILE A 50 -15.45 45.09 -4.10
C ILE A 50 -14.72 46.43 -3.99
N LYS A 51 -15.46 47.52 -3.65
CA LYS A 51 -14.90 48.85 -3.54
C LYS A 51 -13.86 48.98 -2.42
N LEU A 52 -14.11 48.35 -1.27
CA LEU A 52 -13.16 48.35 -0.18
C LEU A 52 -11.90 47.54 -0.55
N ALA A 53 -12.05 46.41 -1.23
CA ALA A 53 -10.92 45.60 -1.69
C ALA A 53 -10.03 46.38 -2.67
N GLU A 54 -10.63 47.14 -3.62
CA GLU A 54 -9.89 48.02 -4.54
C GLU A 54 -9.10 49.09 -3.81
N LYS A 55 -9.70 49.77 -2.84
CA LYS A 55 -9.01 50.79 -2.03
C LYS A 55 -7.88 50.18 -1.20
N PHE A 56 -8.09 49.04 -0.61
CA PHE A 56 -7.05 48.34 0.13
C PHE A 56 -5.89 47.91 -0.79
N LYS A 57 -6.19 47.40 -1.98
CA LYS A 57 -5.16 47.05 -3.00
C LYS A 57 -4.35 48.28 -3.42
N GLN A 58 -5.04 49.39 -3.69
CA GLN A 58 -4.36 50.65 -4.06
C GLN A 58 -3.42 51.11 -2.93
N LYS A 59 -3.89 51.11 -1.70
CA LYS A 59 -3.08 51.54 -0.53
C LYS A 59 -1.92 50.59 -0.26
N ALA A 60 -2.12 49.28 -0.39
CA ALA A 60 -1.05 48.30 -0.26
C ALA A 60 0.05 48.52 -1.30
N LYS A 61 -0.32 48.84 -2.57
CA LYS A 61 0.62 49.18 -3.64
C LYS A 61 1.41 50.46 -3.32
N GLU A 62 0.75 51.53 -2.80
CA GLU A 62 1.42 52.74 -2.38
C GLU A 62 2.46 52.49 -1.28
N LEU A 63 2.22 51.53 -0.41
CA LEU A 63 3.10 51.18 0.71
C LEU A 63 4.13 50.07 0.36
N ASP A 64 4.15 49.63 -0.89
CA ASP A 64 4.98 48.50 -1.38
C ASP A 64 4.79 47.20 -0.54
N ILE A 65 3.55 46.99 -0.08
CA ILE A 65 3.19 45.79 0.69
C ILE A 65 2.56 44.79 -0.24
N LYS A 66 3.16 43.58 -0.35
CA LYS A 66 2.54 42.45 -1.02
C LYS A 66 1.39 41.90 -0.16
N PHE A 67 0.17 42.29 -0.50
CA PHE A 67 -1.02 41.89 0.21
C PHE A 67 -2.15 41.56 -0.79
N GLU A 68 -2.52 40.29 -0.88
CA GLU A 68 -3.60 39.84 -1.76
C GLU A 68 -4.94 39.97 -1.02
N ILE A 69 -5.68 41.02 -1.30
CA ILE A 69 -7.02 41.26 -0.79
C ILE A 69 -7.98 41.28 -1.98
N ASP A 70 -9.02 40.44 -1.93
CA ASP A 70 -10.15 40.52 -2.83
C ASP A 70 -11.47 40.63 -2.05
N GLU A 71 -12.55 40.83 -2.77
CA GLU A 71 -13.88 40.88 -2.15
C GLU A 71 -14.24 39.55 -1.47
N ASN A 72 -13.77 38.42 -1.99
CA ASN A 72 -14.05 37.09 -1.43
C ASN A 72 -13.36 36.97 -0.06
N PHE A 73 -12.10 37.41 0.07
CA PHE A 73 -11.42 37.47 1.36
C PHE A 73 -12.22 38.28 2.40
N LEU A 74 -12.72 39.46 2.01
CA LEU A 74 -13.47 40.33 2.93
C LEU A 74 -14.84 39.73 3.31
N LEU A 75 -15.49 39.02 2.42
CA LEU A 75 -16.83 38.45 2.60
C LEU A 75 -16.86 37.13 3.37
N ARG A 76 -15.79 36.35 3.27
CA ARG A 76 -15.78 35.04 3.93
C ARG A 76 -15.99 35.13 5.43
N SER A 77 -16.85 34.25 5.93
CA SER A 77 -17.06 34.02 7.36
C SER A 77 -15.84 33.36 8.02
N PRO A 78 -15.72 33.43 9.36
CA PRO A 78 -14.68 32.68 10.07
C PRO A 78 -14.67 31.20 9.82
N ALA A 79 -15.82 30.56 9.55
CA ALA A 79 -15.94 29.14 9.22
C ALA A 79 -15.37 28.84 7.83
N GLU A 80 -15.67 29.65 6.83
CA GLU A 80 -15.13 29.49 5.47
C GLU A 80 -13.60 29.69 5.42
N ASP A 81 -13.07 30.68 6.16
CA ASP A 81 -11.61 30.84 6.28
C ASP A 81 -10.95 29.68 7.04
N ALA A 82 -11.60 29.15 8.07
CA ALA A 82 -11.16 27.97 8.79
C ALA A 82 -11.13 26.75 7.89
N GLU A 83 -12.16 26.58 7.05
CA GLU A 83 -12.25 25.51 6.06
C GLU A 83 -11.11 25.57 5.05
N LEU A 84 -10.90 26.75 4.44
CA LEU A 84 -9.80 26.95 3.48
C LEU A 84 -8.42 26.69 4.11
N TYR A 85 -8.22 27.14 5.35
CA TYR A 85 -6.99 26.86 6.09
C TYR A 85 -6.79 25.35 6.30
N CYS A 86 -7.83 24.65 6.73
CA CYS A 86 -7.78 23.23 6.97
C CYS A 86 -7.53 22.45 5.67
N LEU A 87 -8.21 22.79 4.56
CA LEU A 87 -8.01 22.18 3.24
C LEU A 87 -6.54 22.32 2.80
N LYS A 88 -5.99 23.52 2.87
CA LYS A 88 -4.57 23.76 2.53
C LYS A 88 -3.60 22.96 3.40
N LYS A 89 -3.90 22.81 4.68
CA LYS A 89 -3.10 21.98 5.60
C LYS A 89 -3.26 20.48 5.30
N LEU A 90 -4.44 20.04 4.90
CA LEU A 90 -4.70 18.66 4.50
C LEU A 90 -3.97 18.27 3.19
N GLU A 91 -3.64 19.19 2.29
CA GLU A 91 -2.82 18.92 1.10
C GLU A 91 -1.38 18.51 1.46
N GLY A 92 -0.89 18.89 2.64
CA GLY A 92 0.44 18.53 3.13
C GLY A 92 0.55 17.05 3.49
N SER A 93 1.79 16.55 3.52
CA SER A 93 2.11 15.15 3.90
C SER A 93 2.06 14.89 5.41
N ILE A 94 2.10 15.93 6.22
CA ILE A 94 2.10 15.84 7.70
C ILE A 94 0.70 16.14 8.22
N ILE A 95 0.13 15.21 8.97
CA ILE A 95 -1.17 15.39 9.62
C ILE A 95 -0.97 16.27 10.86
N ASN A 96 -1.66 17.41 10.90
CA ASN A 96 -1.64 18.33 12.03
C ASN A 96 -2.94 18.17 12.82
N GLU A 97 -2.85 17.78 14.09
CA GLU A 97 -4.00 17.62 14.99
C GLU A 97 -4.78 18.94 15.21
N GLU A 98 -4.17 20.10 14.97
CA GLU A 98 -4.86 21.40 14.99
C GLU A 98 -6.07 21.42 14.03
N ILE A 99 -6.00 20.68 12.93
CA ILE A 99 -7.09 20.60 11.94
C ILE A 99 -8.38 20.07 12.56
N ILE A 100 -8.29 19.00 13.36
CA ILE A 100 -9.49 18.40 13.97
C ILE A 100 -10.09 19.32 15.04
N GLU A 101 -9.26 20.08 15.78
CA GLU A 101 -9.73 21.05 16.75
C GLU A 101 -10.51 22.18 16.06
N ILE A 102 -9.97 22.72 14.96
CA ILE A 102 -10.62 23.75 14.15
C ILE A 102 -11.91 23.21 13.54
N ALA A 103 -11.87 22.02 12.95
CA ALA A 103 -13.02 21.38 12.34
C ALA A 103 -14.16 21.14 13.34
N CYS A 104 -13.84 20.75 14.58
CA CYS A 104 -14.82 20.63 15.65
C CYS A 104 -15.38 21.98 16.08
N LYS A 105 -14.53 23.00 16.23
CA LYS A 105 -14.94 24.35 16.65
C LYS A 105 -15.92 25.00 15.68
N PHE A 106 -15.72 24.82 14.38
CA PHE A 106 -16.54 25.42 13.33
C PHE A 106 -17.56 24.45 12.71
N ASN A 107 -17.70 23.24 13.27
CA ASN A 107 -18.59 22.17 12.79
C ASN A 107 -18.37 21.84 11.31
N LEU A 108 -17.09 21.75 10.87
CA LEU A 108 -16.70 21.45 9.50
C LEU A 108 -16.64 19.91 9.31
N LEU A 109 -17.79 19.29 9.06
CA LEU A 109 -17.92 17.82 9.01
C LEU A 109 -17.08 17.20 7.90
N GLU A 110 -17.02 17.82 6.71
CA GLU A 110 -16.20 17.32 5.58
C GLU A 110 -14.70 17.35 5.90
N ILE A 111 -14.23 18.43 6.52
CA ILE A 111 -12.84 18.54 6.98
C ILE A 111 -12.53 17.46 8.01
N LYS A 112 -13.44 17.24 8.97
CA LYS A 112 -13.30 16.21 9.99
C LYS A 112 -13.22 14.82 9.37
N ALA A 113 -14.09 14.49 8.41
CA ALA A 113 -14.06 13.21 7.70
C ALA A 113 -12.78 13.05 6.88
N SER A 114 -12.37 14.08 6.12
CA SER A 114 -11.13 14.07 5.34
C SER A 114 -9.89 13.94 6.22
N PHE A 115 -9.87 14.55 7.40
CA PHE A 115 -8.79 14.40 8.38
C PHE A 115 -8.64 12.94 8.82
N TYR A 116 -9.74 12.27 9.19
CA TYR A 116 -9.69 10.86 9.57
C TYR A 116 -9.27 9.97 8.41
N SER A 117 -9.75 10.22 7.18
CA SER A 117 -9.31 9.46 6.01
C SER A 117 -7.79 9.57 5.81
N LYS A 118 -7.23 10.77 5.81
CA LYS A 118 -5.78 10.99 5.68
C LYS A 118 -4.98 10.43 6.85
N LYS A 119 -5.53 10.47 8.06
CA LYS A 119 -4.92 9.84 9.23
C LYS A 119 -4.86 8.33 9.05
N GLY A 120 -5.90 7.73 8.47
CA GLY A 120 -5.92 6.33 8.03
C GLY A 120 -4.81 6.02 7.03
N ASP A 121 -4.64 6.86 5.98
CA ASP A 121 -3.57 6.70 4.99
C ASP A 121 -2.17 6.73 5.64
N SER A 122 -1.97 7.61 6.62
CA SER A 122 -0.69 7.72 7.34
C SER A 122 -0.40 6.47 8.18
N PHE A 123 -1.39 5.89 8.85
CA PHE A 123 -1.23 4.64 9.60
C PHE A 123 -1.01 3.46 8.64
N LEU A 124 -1.73 3.40 7.52
CA LEU A 124 -1.56 2.38 6.49
C LEU A 124 -0.12 2.39 5.93
N ALA A 125 0.45 3.56 5.67
CA ALA A 125 1.83 3.72 5.21
C ALA A 125 2.86 3.23 6.25
N ARG A 126 2.54 3.32 7.55
CA ARG A 126 3.35 2.81 8.66
C ARG A 126 3.10 1.33 8.97
N LYS A 127 2.24 0.67 8.20
CA LYS A 127 1.80 -0.72 8.41
C LYS A 127 1.03 -0.95 9.71
N ASP A 128 0.47 0.09 10.29
CA ASP A 128 -0.43 0.04 11.45
C ASP A 128 -1.87 -0.10 10.96
N TYR A 129 -2.22 -1.33 10.61
CA TYR A 129 -3.47 -1.64 9.90
C TYR A 129 -4.72 -1.46 10.77
N ASP A 130 -4.62 -1.72 12.06
CA ASP A 130 -5.74 -1.55 12.97
C ASP A 130 -6.09 -0.08 13.19
N ASN A 131 -5.10 0.78 13.45
CA ASN A 131 -5.34 2.22 13.56
C ASN A 131 -5.77 2.84 12.22
N ALA A 132 -5.24 2.36 11.09
CA ALA A 132 -5.71 2.78 9.77
C ALA A 132 -7.20 2.46 9.60
N PHE A 133 -7.60 1.23 9.89
CA PHE A 133 -8.99 0.77 9.80
C PHE A 133 -9.94 1.60 10.68
N ILE A 134 -9.58 1.86 11.95
CA ILE A 134 -10.38 2.68 12.87
C ILE A 134 -10.60 4.08 12.30
N ASN A 135 -9.54 4.69 11.74
CA ASN A 135 -9.65 6.05 11.19
C ASN A 135 -10.51 6.09 9.92
N TYR A 136 -10.41 5.10 9.01
CA TYR A 136 -11.31 5.02 7.86
C TYR A 136 -12.76 4.80 8.28
N ASN A 137 -13.01 3.99 9.31
CA ASN A 137 -14.36 3.79 9.85
C ASN A 137 -14.94 5.09 10.46
N ASN A 138 -14.13 5.87 11.18
CA ASN A 138 -14.55 7.17 11.70
C ASN A 138 -14.89 8.16 10.56
N SER A 139 -14.07 8.18 9.50
CA SER A 139 -14.35 8.96 8.29
C SER A 139 -15.66 8.56 7.66
N MET A 140 -15.89 7.25 7.48
CA MET A 140 -17.09 6.69 6.87
C MET A 140 -18.35 7.05 7.65
N SER A 141 -18.33 6.95 8.98
CA SER A 141 -19.47 7.33 9.83
C SER A 141 -19.89 8.77 9.57
N ILE A 142 -18.93 9.71 9.52
CA ILE A 142 -19.23 11.14 9.29
C ILE A 142 -19.80 11.38 7.90
N TYR A 143 -19.27 10.73 6.85
CA TYR A 143 -19.79 10.88 5.49
C TYR A 143 -21.20 10.28 5.34
N ASN A 144 -21.49 9.16 6.01
CA ASN A 144 -22.82 8.58 6.06
C ASN A 144 -23.85 9.54 6.69
N ASP A 145 -23.50 10.12 7.85
CA ASP A 145 -24.36 11.06 8.57
C ASP A 145 -24.60 12.33 7.73
N ASN A 146 -23.61 12.74 6.94
CA ASN A 146 -23.68 13.93 6.08
C ASN A 146 -24.27 13.66 4.68
N LYS A 147 -24.71 12.43 4.41
CA LYS A 147 -25.29 11.98 3.11
C LYS A 147 -24.35 12.14 1.91
N GLN A 148 -23.05 12.18 2.13
CA GLN A 148 -22.03 12.26 1.09
C GLN A 148 -21.52 10.86 0.74
N HIS A 149 -22.36 10.12 0.04
CA HIS A 149 -22.14 8.68 -0.18
C HIS A 149 -21.13 8.36 -1.31
N GLU A 150 -20.73 9.33 -2.12
CA GLU A 150 -19.84 9.10 -3.27
C GLU A 150 -18.43 8.65 -2.85
N ILE A 151 -17.95 9.05 -1.66
CA ILE A 151 -16.65 8.67 -1.12
C ILE A 151 -16.65 7.28 -0.46
N ILE A 152 -17.82 6.74 -0.13
CA ILE A 152 -17.98 5.50 0.64
C ILE A 152 -17.32 4.29 -0.05
N PRO A 153 -17.41 4.08 -1.39
CA PRO A 153 -16.70 3.00 -2.05
C PRO A 153 -15.21 3.01 -1.75
N HIS A 154 -14.58 4.19 -1.83
CA HIS A 154 -13.17 4.34 -1.55
C HIS A 154 -12.80 3.98 -0.10
N LEU A 155 -13.61 4.38 0.88
CA LEU A 155 -13.37 4.06 2.29
C LEU A 155 -13.49 2.56 2.56
N TYR A 156 -14.51 1.88 2.01
CA TYR A 156 -14.61 0.43 2.09
C TYR A 156 -13.44 -0.28 1.42
N PHE A 157 -12.97 0.25 0.29
CA PHE A 157 -11.78 -0.24 -0.37
C PHE A 157 -10.56 -0.18 0.57
N GLN A 158 -10.31 0.97 1.19
CA GLN A 158 -9.18 1.14 2.12
C GLN A 158 -9.29 0.24 3.37
N MET A 159 -10.50 0.07 3.91
CA MET A 159 -10.76 -0.86 5.02
C MET A 159 -10.46 -2.31 4.62
N GLY A 160 -10.83 -2.70 3.40
CA GLY A 160 -10.48 -3.99 2.82
C GLY A 160 -8.97 -4.17 2.66
N ILE A 161 -8.26 -3.14 2.18
CA ILE A 161 -6.79 -3.13 2.09
C ILE A 161 -6.14 -3.32 3.47
N CYS A 162 -6.64 -2.66 4.52
CA CYS A 162 -6.12 -2.87 5.88
C CYS A 162 -6.20 -4.35 6.28
N LYS A 163 -7.34 -5.00 6.06
CA LYS A 163 -7.52 -6.42 6.39
C LYS A 163 -6.67 -7.34 5.51
N ALA A 164 -6.57 -7.05 4.21
CA ALA A 164 -5.73 -7.84 3.29
C ALA A 164 -4.24 -7.75 3.63
N ARG A 165 -3.75 -6.57 4.02
CA ARG A 165 -2.36 -6.35 4.44
C ARG A 165 -2.05 -7.01 5.79
N ASP A 166 -3.05 -7.19 6.62
CA ASP A 166 -2.98 -7.93 7.90
C ASP A 166 -3.22 -9.43 7.71
N TYR A 167 -3.15 -9.94 6.47
CA TYR A 167 -3.37 -11.35 6.10
C TYR A 167 -4.77 -11.90 6.43
N LYS A 168 -5.72 -11.08 6.84
CA LYS A 168 -7.12 -11.43 7.13
C LYS A 168 -7.95 -11.39 5.84
N TYR A 169 -7.64 -12.28 4.89
CA TYR A 169 -8.21 -12.24 3.54
C TYR A 169 -9.72 -12.45 3.49
N ASN A 170 -10.28 -13.29 4.37
CA ASN A 170 -11.72 -13.48 4.43
C ASN A 170 -12.45 -12.21 4.88
N ASP A 171 -11.90 -11.50 5.87
CA ASP A 171 -12.45 -10.23 6.33
C ASP A 171 -12.31 -9.15 5.24
N ALA A 172 -11.16 -9.11 4.55
CA ALA A 172 -10.95 -8.20 3.43
C ALA A 172 -12.01 -8.37 2.33
N LEU A 173 -12.35 -9.62 1.99
CA LEU A 173 -13.37 -9.93 1.00
C LEU A 173 -14.75 -9.38 1.37
N LEU A 174 -15.12 -9.32 2.66
CA LEU A 174 -16.39 -8.70 3.10
C LEU A 174 -16.43 -7.21 2.78
N TYR A 175 -15.36 -6.47 3.09
CA TYR A 175 -15.26 -5.04 2.80
C TYR A 175 -15.18 -4.76 1.31
N PHE A 176 -14.46 -5.58 0.56
CA PHE A 176 -14.36 -5.47 -0.90
C PHE A 176 -15.69 -5.76 -1.61
N ASP A 177 -16.49 -6.73 -1.13
CA ASP A 177 -17.83 -6.99 -1.67
C ASP A 177 -18.76 -5.77 -1.46
N ILE A 178 -18.72 -5.17 -0.28
CA ILE A 178 -19.47 -3.93 -0.01
C ILE A 178 -18.96 -2.80 -0.91
N CYS A 179 -17.64 -2.63 -1.04
CA CYS A 179 -17.04 -1.64 -1.93
C CYS A 179 -17.48 -1.83 -3.38
N GLU A 180 -17.49 -3.06 -3.90
CA GLU A 180 -17.93 -3.34 -5.26
C GLU A 180 -19.39 -2.93 -5.48
N ARG A 181 -20.29 -3.26 -4.55
CA ARG A 181 -21.73 -2.90 -4.63
C ARG A 181 -21.92 -1.38 -4.67
N TYR A 182 -21.25 -0.65 -3.78
CA TYR A 182 -21.31 0.81 -3.76
C TYR A 182 -20.68 1.43 -5.00
N SER A 183 -19.56 0.89 -5.50
CA SER A 183 -18.93 1.36 -6.73
C SER A 183 -19.85 1.22 -7.95
N VAL A 184 -20.61 0.12 -8.05
CA VAL A 184 -21.63 -0.05 -9.09
C VAL A 184 -22.76 0.95 -8.90
N MET A 185 -23.27 1.11 -7.67
CA MET A 185 -24.37 2.01 -7.34
C MET A 185 -24.05 3.47 -7.68
N TYR A 186 -22.85 3.93 -7.38
CA TYR A 186 -22.39 5.31 -7.63
C TYR A 186 -21.66 5.47 -8.97
N LYS A 187 -21.58 4.42 -9.80
CA LYS A 187 -20.91 4.41 -11.12
C LYS A 187 -19.42 4.79 -11.01
N ASP A 188 -18.78 4.48 -9.89
CA ASP A 188 -17.34 4.65 -9.70
C ASP A 188 -16.58 3.49 -10.35
N THR A 189 -16.41 3.58 -11.66
CA THR A 189 -15.73 2.55 -12.46
C THR A 189 -14.26 2.40 -12.10
N LYS A 190 -13.62 3.45 -11.56
CA LYS A 190 -12.21 3.42 -11.12
C LYS A 190 -12.05 2.51 -9.91
N THR A 191 -12.81 2.77 -8.84
CA THR A 191 -12.78 1.94 -7.63
C THR A 191 -13.28 0.53 -7.91
N GLN A 192 -14.28 0.37 -8.79
CA GLN A 192 -14.76 -0.95 -9.21
C GLN A 192 -13.67 -1.80 -9.84
N LYS A 193 -12.82 -1.23 -10.71
CA LYS A 193 -11.68 -1.95 -11.29
C LYS A 193 -10.66 -2.34 -10.22
N LEU A 194 -10.29 -1.41 -9.34
CA LEU A 194 -9.33 -1.67 -8.28
C LEU A 194 -9.79 -2.82 -7.37
N VAL A 195 -11.03 -2.73 -6.90
CA VAL A 195 -11.57 -3.73 -5.96
C VAL A 195 -11.70 -5.13 -6.59
N LEU A 196 -12.05 -5.24 -7.86
CA LEU A 196 -12.09 -6.52 -8.56
C LEU A 196 -10.71 -7.20 -8.62
N TYR A 197 -9.66 -6.42 -8.85
CA TYR A 197 -8.29 -6.93 -8.83
C TYR A 197 -7.90 -7.47 -7.43
N ASP A 198 -8.19 -6.70 -6.38
CA ASP A 198 -7.85 -7.08 -5.01
C ASP A 198 -8.70 -8.25 -4.48
N ILE A 199 -9.98 -8.34 -4.87
CA ILE A 199 -10.81 -9.53 -4.62
C ILE A 199 -10.17 -10.78 -5.23
N ALA A 200 -9.74 -10.70 -6.50
CA ALA A 200 -9.09 -11.82 -7.17
C ALA A 200 -7.79 -12.22 -6.46
N LEU A 201 -7.01 -11.24 -6.02
CA LEU A 201 -5.79 -11.47 -5.25
C LEU A 201 -6.07 -12.16 -3.91
N CYS A 202 -7.10 -11.71 -3.17
CA CYS A 202 -7.51 -12.35 -1.93
C CYS A 202 -7.98 -13.80 -2.15
N TYR A 203 -8.81 -14.06 -3.17
CA TYR A 203 -9.22 -15.43 -3.50
C TYR A 203 -8.01 -16.33 -3.84
N LYS A 204 -7.04 -15.83 -4.58
CA LYS A 204 -5.79 -16.55 -4.87
C LYS A 204 -5.02 -16.84 -3.59
N LYS A 205 -4.98 -15.90 -2.63
CA LYS A 205 -4.26 -16.07 -1.35
C LYS A 205 -4.88 -17.10 -0.40
N ILE A 206 -6.18 -17.38 -0.56
CA ILE A 206 -6.91 -18.42 0.20
C ILE A 206 -7.21 -19.65 -0.66
N ASP A 207 -6.44 -19.85 -1.73
CA ASP A 207 -6.48 -21.00 -2.66
C ASP A 207 -7.84 -21.25 -3.33
N LYS A 208 -8.72 -20.24 -3.37
CA LYS A 208 -9.99 -20.30 -4.12
C LYS A 208 -9.79 -19.87 -5.57
N PHE A 209 -9.00 -20.64 -6.32
CA PHE A 209 -8.52 -20.30 -7.67
C PHE A 209 -9.65 -20.12 -8.68
N ASP A 210 -10.73 -20.89 -8.61
CA ASP A 210 -11.87 -20.74 -9.53
C ASP A 210 -12.58 -19.40 -9.34
N LEU A 211 -12.76 -18.95 -8.09
CA LEU A 211 -13.32 -17.62 -7.78
C LEU A 211 -12.37 -16.51 -8.21
N ALA A 212 -11.05 -16.68 -8.01
CA ALA A 212 -10.06 -15.74 -8.49
C ALA A 212 -10.14 -15.59 -10.02
N LEU A 213 -10.16 -16.71 -10.77
CA LEU A 213 -10.26 -16.70 -12.23
C LEU A 213 -11.55 -16.03 -12.73
N LYS A 214 -12.69 -16.33 -12.10
CA LYS A 214 -13.97 -15.67 -12.41
C LYS A 214 -13.92 -14.17 -12.19
N THR A 215 -13.31 -13.73 -11.09
CA THR A 215 -13.18 -12.31 -10.75
C THR A 215 -12.21 -11.60 -11.70
N ILE A 216 -11.08 -12.24 -12.06
CA ILE A 216 -10.15 -11.70 -13.05
C ILE A 216 -10.85 -11.54 -14.40
N GLN A 217 -11.66 -12.53 -14.83
CA GLN A 217 -12.40 -12.42 -16.07
C GLN A 217 -13.37 -11.24 -16.05
N LYS A 218 -14.08 -11.00 -14.92
CA LYS A 218 -14.94 -9.84 -14.71
C LYS A 218 -14.12 -8.54 -14.82
N TYR A 219 -12.95 -8.45 -14.19
CA TYR A 219 -12.05 -7.31 -14.31
C TYR A 219 -11.66 -7.03 -15.77
N LEU A 220 -11.27 -8.07 -16.52
CA LEU A 220 -10.80 -7.95 -17.90
C LEU A 220 -11.89 -7.49 -18.88
N LEU A 221 -13.19 -7.69 -18.56
CA LEU A 221 -14.29 -7.14 -19.35
C LEU A 221 -14.38 -5.60 -19.29
N PHE A 222 -13.90 -5.01 -18.19
CA PHE A 222 -13.90 -3.54 -17.98
C PHE A 222 -12.54 -2.89 -18.24
N SER A 223 -11.50 -3.66 -18.54
CA SER A 223 -10.13 -3.19 -18.67
C SER A 223 -9.58 -3.40 -20.08
N ASN A 224 -8.53 -2.66 -20.40
CA ASN A 224 -7.76 -2.79 -21.64
C ASN A 224 -6.25 -2.63 -21.36
N LYS A 225 -5.41 -2.82 -22.39
CA LYS A 225 -3.95 -2.76 -22.26
C LYS A 225 -3.38 -1.43 -21.75
N LYS A 226 -4.19 -0.34 -21.70
CA LYS A 226 -3.78 0.95 -21.14
C LYS A 226 -4.05 1.05 -19.65
N ASP A 227 -4.82 0.14 -19.09
CA ASP A 227 -5.09 0.10 -17.64
C ASP A 227 -3.87 -0.42 -16.89
N ASN A 228 -3.48 0.25 -15.82
CA ASN A 228 -2.27 -0.07 -15.05
C ASN A 228 -2.20 -1.52 -14.56
N PHE A 229 -3.33 -2.15 -14.27
CA PHE A 229 -3.39 -3.51 -13.74
C PHE A 229 -3.72 -4.58 -14.78
N TYR A 230 -3.86 -4.24 -16.08
CA TYR A 230 -4.20 -5.22 -17.12
C TYR A 230 -3.18 -6.36 -17.20
N PHE A 231 -1.90 -6.04 -17.26
CA PHE A 231 -0.83 -7.03 -17.32
C PHE A 231 -0.73 -7.83 -16.01
N TYR A 232 -0.88 -7.17 -14.88
CA TYR A 232 -0.87 -7.83 -13.56
C TYR A 232 -2.06 -8.77 -13.37
N ALA A 233 -3.25 -8.42 -13.88
CA ALA A 233 -4.42 -9.29 -13.82
C ALA A 233 -4.25 -10.56 -14.68
N ASN A 234 -3.68 -10.43 -15.88
CA ASN A 234 -3.36 -11.59 -16.71
C ASN A 234 -2.21 -12.41 -16.09
N PHE A 235 -1.23 -11.78 -15.45
CA PHE A 235 -0.20 -12.48 -14.68
C PHE A 235 -0.81 -13.25 -13.50
N LEU A 236 -1.74 -12.65 -12.76
CA LEU A 236 -2.48 -13.32 -11.69
C LEU A 236 -3.30 -14.51 -12.22
N LYS A 237 -3.94 -14.34 -13.39
CA LYS A 237 -4.66 -15.42 -14.11
C LYS A 237 -3.74 -16.61 -14.40
N SER A 238 -2.55 -16.35 -14.93
CA SER A 238 -1.55 -17.40 -15.21
C SER A 238 -1.13 -18.11 -13.93
N ASN A 239 -0.89 -17.36 -12.84
CA ASN A 239 -0.56 -17.94 -11.54
C ASN A 239 -1.66 -18.86 -11.01
N CYS A 240 -2.94 -18.50 -11.19
CA CYS A 240 -4.07 -19.35 -10.82
C CYS A 240 -4.10 -20.65 -11.65
N TYR A 241 -3.90 -20.55 -12.98
CA TYR A 241 -3.82 -21.75 -13.84
C TYR A 241 -2.64 -22.64 -13.47
N LYS A 242 -1.48 -22.06 -13.16
CA LYS A 242 -0.32 -22.81 -12.64
C LYS A 242 -0.66 -23.56 -11.37
N ALA A 243 -1.33 -22.90 -10.41
CA ALA A 243 -1.68 -23.48 -9.12
C ALA A 243 -2.66 -24.67 -9.22
N ILE A 244 -3.58 -24.66 -10.22
CA ILE A 244 -4.51 -25.76 -10.46
C ILE A 244 -3.98 -26.79 -11.47
N GLY A 245 -2.68 -26.76 -11.77
CA GLY A 245 -2.02 -27.74 -12.63
C GLY A 245 -2.28 -27.60 -14.14
N LYS A 246 -2.96 -26.53 -14.59
CA LYS A 246 -3.20 -26.25 -16.00
C LYS A 246 -2.00 -25.53 -16.63
N TYR A 247 -0.86 -26.23 -16.67
CA TYR A 247 0.45 -25.66 -17.03
C TYR A 247 0.50 -25.10 -18.45
N ASP A 248 -0.10 -25.79 -19.43
CA ASP A 248 -0.07 -25.33 -20.83
C ASP A 248 -0.78 -23.99 -21.00
N ILE A 249 -1.95 -23.81 -20.36
CA ILE A 249 -2.68 -22.55 -20.39
C ILE A 249 -1.87 -21.43 -19.70
N ALA A 250 -1.24 -21.74 -18.57
CA ALA A 250 -0.39 -20.79 -17.86
C ALA A 250 0.79 -20.34 -18.73
N ILE A 251 1.47 -21.27 -19.39
CA ILE A 251 2.59 -21.00 -20.32
C ILE A 251 2.15 -20.13 -21.50
N GLU A 252 1.00 -20.44 -22.10
CA GLU A 252 0.45 -19.64 -23.21
C GLU A 252 0.21 -18.18 -22.79
N ILE A 253 -0.44 -17.96 -21.64
CA ILE A 253 -0.71 -16.62 -21.14
C ILE A 253 0.60 -15.89 -20.80
N TYR A 254 1.57 -16.54 -20.14
CA TYR A 254 2.87 -15.92 -19.85
C TYR A 254 3.62 -15.54 -21.13
N ASN A 255 3.58 -16.37 -22.17
CA ASN A 255 4.21 -16.08 -23.46
C ASN A 255 3.52 -14.90 -24.15
N SER A 256 2.19 -14.81 -24.12
CA SER A 256 1.45 -13.64 -24.62
C SER A 256 1.85 -12.38 -23.87
N LEU A 257 1.85 -12.40 -22.53
CA LEU A 257 2.26 -11.27 -21.71
C LEU A 257 3.69 -10.79 -22.03
N ARG A 258 4.62 -11.74 -22.16
CA ARG A 258 6.03 -11.46 -22.51
C ARG A 258 6.16 -10.74 -23.85
N ALA A 259 5.34 -11.13 -24.83
CA ALA A 259 5.35 -10.52 -26.17
C ALA A 259 4.68 -9.13 -26.20
N GLU A 260 3.75 -8.88 -25.30
CA GLU A 260 2.94 -7.66 -25.26
C GLU A 260 3.48 -6.56 -24.36
N LEU A 261 4.34 -6.88 -23.39
CA LEU A 261 4.91 -5.86 -22.50
C LEU A 261 5.79 -4.88 -23.26
N PRO A 262 5.55 -3.56 -23.07
CA PRO A 262 6.13 -2.53 -23.95
C PRO A 262 7.62 -2.25 -23.68
N LYS A 263 8.12 -2.66 -22.51
CA LYS A 263 9.50 -2.38 -22.09
C LYS A 263 10.29 -3.66 -21.88
N PRO A 264 11.48 -3.81 -22.49
CA PRO A 264 12.33 -4.99 -22.32
C PRO A 264 12.82 -5.21 -20.87
N GLU A 265 12.85 -4.14 -20.07
CA GLU A 265 13.33 -4.13 -18.68
C GLU A 265 12.16 -3.94 -17.69
N ASP A 266 10.93 -4.32 -18.08
CA ASP A 266 9.80 -4.28 -17.16
C ASP A 266 10.01 -5.31 -16.04
N PRO A 267 9.93 -4.92 -14.75
CA PRO A 267 10.09 -5.85 -13.63
C PRO A 267 9.15 -7.06 -13.70
N LEU A 268 7.95 -6.90 -14.29
CA LEU A 268 7.01 -8.00 -14.47
C LEU A 268 7.58 -9.13 -15.35
N LEU A 269 8.46 -8.82 -16.31
CA LEU A 269 9.15 -9.82 -17.11
C LEU A 269 10.03 -10.72 -16.26
N GLY A 270 10.68 -10.21 -15.22
CA GLY A 270 11.45 -11.00 -14.27
C GLY A 270 10.58 -12.07 -13.60
N TYR A 271 9.37 -11.72 -13.17
CA TYR A 271 8.41 -12.65 -12.60
C TYR A 271 7.87 -13.65 -13.63
N ILE A 272 7.57 -13.20 -14.85
CA ILE A 272 7.09 -14.06 -15.94
C ILE A 272 8.14 -15.11 -16.30
N TYR A 273 9.38 -14.71 -16.54
CA TYR A 273 10.46 -15.64 -16.87
C TYR A 273 10.76 -16.58 -15.71
N ASN A 274 10.75 -16.13 -14.46
CA ASN A 274 10.90 -17.01 -13.30
C ASN A 274 9.80 -18.09 -13.25
N ASN A 275 8.54 -17.69 -13.44
CA ASN A 275 7.43 -18.64 -13.42
C ASN A 275 7.45 -19.61 -14.61
N LEU A 276 7.86 -19.16 -15.80
CA LEU A 276 8.09 -20.03 -16.94
C LEU A 276 9.22 -21.03 -16.63
N GLY A 277 10.32 -20.57 -16.01
CA GLY A 277 11.42 -21.42 -15.58
C GLY A 277 10.93 -22.55 -14.66
N VAL A 278 10.11 -22.23 -13.65
CA VAL A 278 9.51 -23.23 -12.76
C VAL A 278 8.61 -24.19 -13.53
N LEU A 279 7.76 -23.71 -14.43
CA LEU A 279 6.84 -24.56 -15.20
C LEU A 279 7.58 -25.53 -16.16
N TYR A 280 8.64 -25.07 -16.81
CA TYR A 280 9.46 -25.93 -17.66
C TYR A 280 10.27 -26.94 -16.83
N LEU A 281 10.71 -26.56 -15.63
CA LEU A 281 11.31 -27.50 -14.67
C LEU A 281 10.33 -28.61 -14.28
N ASP A 282 9.10 -28.23 -13.91
CA ASP A 282 8.04 -29.20 -13.55
C ASP A 282 7.66 -30.13 -14.72
N LYS A 283 7.86 -29.68 -15.97
CA LYS A 283 7.69 -30.51 -17.20
C LYS A 283 8.94 -31.32 -17.55
N GLY A 284 10.05 -31.17 -16.82
CA GLY A 284 11.31 -31.85 -17.10
C GLY A 284 12.14 -31.27 -18.26
N ASP A 285 11.73 -30.11 -18.80
CA ASP A 285 12.51 -29.39 -19.82
C ASP A 285 13.54 -28.46 -19.14
N PHE A 286 14.62 -29.10 -18.68
CA PHE A 286 15.69 -28.40 -17.94
C PHE A 286 16.38 -27.32 -18.78
N LYS A 287 16.51 -27.50 -20.09
CA LYS A 287 17.15 -26.54 -20.97
C LYS A 287 16.35 -25.25 -21.05
N THR A 288 15.08 -25.33 -21.42
CA THR A 288 14.19 -24.17 -21.54
C THR A 288 13.98 -23.52 -20.17
N SER A 289 13.93 -24.31 -19.09
CA SER A 289 13.85 -23.82 -17.71
C SER A 289 15.06 -22.93 -17.37
N LEU A 290 16.28 -23.42 -17.66
CA LEU A 290 17.50 -22.65 -17.39
C LEU A 290 17.57 -21.36 -18.18
N GLU A 291 17.25 -21.39 -19.48
CA GLU A 291 17.17 -20.20 -20.35
C GLU A 291 16.19 -19.15 -19.78
N CYS A 292 15.05 -19.61 -19.25
CA CYS A 292 14.08 -18.70 -18.63
C CYS A 292 14.64 -18.10 -17.34
N PHE A 293 15.25 -18.89 -16.45
CA PHE A 293 15.86 -18.37 -15.24
C PHE A 293 17.01 -17.39 -15.49
N GLU A 294 17.85 -17.63 -16.49
CA GLU A 294 18.94 -16.73 -16.88
C GLU A 294 18.40 -15.37 -17.35
N ARG A 295 17.30 -15.36 -18.09
CA ARG A 295 16.62 -14.13 -18.50
C ARG A 295 16.01 -13.41 -17.30
N ALA A 296 15.37 -14.14 -16.38
CA ALA A 296 14.81 -13.59 -15.15
C ALA A 296 15.91 -12.95 -14.28
N GLU A 297 17.03 -13.67 -14.09
CA GLU A 297 18.21 -13.21 -13.34
C GLU A 297 18.75 -11.91 -13.91
N LYS A 298 18.97 -11.85 -15.23
CA LYS A 298 19.47 -10.65 -15.92
C LYS A 298 18.56 -9.43 -15.73
N ILE A 299 17.24 -9.62 -15.86
CA ILE A 299 16.28 -8.53 -15.66
C ILE A 299 16.26 -8.07 -14.19
N ARG A 300 16.21 -9.01 -13.25
CA ARG A 300 16.17 -8.69 -11.82
C ARG A 300 17.46 -8.02 -11.33
N ASP A 301 18.61 -8.45 -11.81
CA ASP A 301 19.87 -7.77 -11.47
C ASP A 301 19.90 -6.32 -11.97
N ALA A 302 19.26 -6.02 -13.11
CA ALA A 302 19.20 -4.68 -13.66
C ALA A 302 18.19 -3.78 -12.94
N VAL A 303 16.95 -4.27 -12.68
CA VAL A 303 15.82 -3.40 -12.28
C VAL A 303 15.02 -3.86 -11.06
N ASP A 304 15.31 -5.06 -10.52
CA ASP A 304 14.52 -5.64 -9.42
C ASP A 304 15.39 -6.50 -8.47
N LYS A 305 16.51 -5.95 -8.00
CA LYS A 305 17.49 -6.67 -7.19
C LYS A 305 16.92 -7.27 -5.91
N ASN A 306 15.89 -6.67 -5.35
CA ASN A 306 15.23 -7.18 -4.14
C ASN A 306 14.67 -8.60 -4.33
N ASN A 307 14.27 -8.94 -5.55
CA ASN A 307 13.68 -10.23 -5.88
C ASN A 307 14.66 -11.18 -6.61
N LEU A 308 15.93 -10.82 -6.72
CA LEU A 308 16.96 -11.64 -7.37
C LEU A 308 17.11 -13.00 -6.67
N CYS A 309 17.05 -13.02 -5.34
CA CYS A 309 17.10 -14.25 -4.55
C CYS A 309 16.04 -15.29 -4.97
N HIS A 310 14.85 -14.82 -5.37
CA HIS A 310 13.79 -15.71 -5.84
C HIS A 310 14.22 -16.51 -7.07
N THR A 311 14.83 -15.84 -8.05
CA THR A 311 15.30 -16.50 -9.26
C THR A 311 16.48 -17.44 -8.99
N LEU A 312 17.44 -17.01 -8.18
CA LEU A 312 18.61 -17.84 -7.88
C LEU A 312 18.22 -19.13 -7.15
N ILE A 313 17.38 -19.04 -6.12
CA ILE A 313 16.92 -20.19 -5.35
C ILE A 313 16.03 -21.12 -6.19
N ASP A 314 15.16 -20.57 -7.07
CA ASP A 314 14.37 -21.42 -7.96
C ASP A 314 15.23 -22.05 -9.07
N LYS A 315 16.20 -21.32 -9.65
CA LYS A 315 17.17 -21.81 -10.64
C LYS A 315 17.99 -22.99 -10.10
N SER A 316 18.40 -22.93 -8.82
CA SER A 316 19.17 -24.01 -8.20
C SER A 316 18.49 -25.38 -8.26
N LYS A 317 17.15 -25.39 -8.30
CA LYS A 317 16.39 -26.65 -8.42
C LYS A 317 16.61 -27.36 -9.74
N VAL A 318 16.95 -26.63 -10.82
CA VAL A 318 17.28 -27.25 -12.11
C VAL A 318 18.53 -28.12 -11.98
N PHE A 319 19.52 -27.60 -11.26
CA PHE A 319 20.79 -28.32 -11.01
C PHE A 319 20.60 -29.48 -10.03
N SER A 320 19.88 -29.26 -8.92
CA SER A 320 19.61 -30.32 -7.94
C SER A 320 18.78 -31.46 -8.53
N SER A 321 17.82 -31.17 -9.41
CA SER A 321 17.03 -32.22 -10.12
C SER A 321 17.86 -33.06 -11.09
N GLN A 322 19.01 -32.54 -11.54
CA GLN A 322 19.97 -33.23 -12.37
C GLN A 322 21.15 -33.81 -11.59
N HIS A 323 21.09 -33.78 -10.24
CA HIS A 323 22.15 -34.23 -9.32
C HIS A 323 23.46 -33.43 -9.40
N PHE A 324 23.45 -32.23 -9.99
CA PHE A 324 24.58 -31.28 -9.96
C PHE A 324 24.58 -30.49 -8.66
N TYR A 325 24.82 -31.18 -7.54
CA TYR A 325 24.66 -30.59 -6.20
C TYR A 325 25.65 -29.48 -5.87
N VAL A 326 26.88 -29.54 -6.39
CA VAL A 326 27.90 -28.51 -6.17
C VAL A 326 27.47 -27.17 -6.78
N GLU A 327 26.99 -27.20 -8.00
CA GLU A 327 26.45 -26.05 -8.72
C GLU A 327 25.20 -25.51 -8.03
N ALA A 328 24.28 -26.39 -7.62
CA ALA A 328 23.07 -26.03 -6.89
C ALA A 328 23.42 -25.28 -5.59
N ILE A 329 24.34 -25.81 -4.78
CA ILE A 329 24.78 -25.20 -3.52
C ILE A 329 25.39 -23.79 -3.75
N LYS A 330 26.23 -23.64 -4.79
CA LYS A 330 26.81 -22.32 -5.13
C LYS A 330 25.71 -21.31 -5.44
N ILE A 331 24.73 -21.67 -6.25
CA ILE A 331 23.65 -20.76 -6.65
C ILE A 331 22.73 -20.45 -5.47
N ILE A 332 22.43 -21.43 -4.60
CA ILE A 332 21.64 -21.20 -3.39
C ILE A 332 22.36 -20.21 -2.49
N ASN A 333 23.65 -20.36 -2.25
CA ASN A 333 24.43 -19.44 -1.40
C ASN A 333 24.40 -18.00 -1.93
N LEU A 334 24.51 -17.80 -3.26
CA LEU A 334 24.33 -16.48 -3.86
C LEU A 334 22.91 -15.93 -3.61
N GLY A 335 21.90 -16.78 -3.73
CA GLY A 335 20.51 -16.44 -3.42
C GLY A 335 20.32 -16.07 -1.94
N LEU A 336 20.93 -16.79 -1.02
CA LEU A 336 20.88 -16.51 0.42
C LEU A 336 21.54 -15.18 0.77
N ILE A 337 22.71 -14.86 0.20
CA ILE A 337 23.37 -13.54 0.37
C ILE A 337 22.43 -12.41 -0.10
N SER A 338 21.78 -12.60 -1.25
CA SER A 338 20.81 -11.62 -1.74
C SER A 338 19.59 -11.49 -0.80
N ALA A 339 19.05 -12.62 -0.32
CA ALA A 339 17.92 -12.64 0.60
C ALA A 339 18.23 -11.97 1.95
N GLU A 340 19.43 -12.16 2.49
CA GLU A 340 19.91 -11.48 3.68
C GLU A 340 20.02 -9.98 3.48
N THR A 341 20.62 -9.56 2.35
CA THR A 341 20.83 -8.15 2.01
C THR A 341 19.49 -7.38 1.98
N TYR A 342 18.45 -7.99 1.41
CA TYR A 342 17.12 -7.39 1.25
C TYR A 342 16.10 -7.82 2.32
N LYS A 343 16.55 -8.62 3.31
CA LYS A 343 15.72 -9.11 4.42
C LYS A 343 14.49 -9.89 3.97
N ASP A 344 14.67 -10.72 2.95
CA ASP A 344 13.61 -11.61 2.45
C ASP A 344 13.60 -12.92 3.25
N TYR A 345 12.85 -12.91 4.35
CA TYR A 345 12.75 -14.04 5.25
C TYR A 345 12.19 -15.31 4.59
N GLU A 346 11.21 -15.18 3.69
CA GLU A 346 10.60 -16.32 3.01
C GLU A 346 11.65 -17.06 2.17
N TYR A 347 12.48 -16.32 1.43
CA TYR A 347 13.51 -16.90 0.61
C TYR A 347 14.78 -17.31 1.38
N LEU A 348 15.05 -16.72 2.55
CA LEU A 348 16.04 -17.26 3.49
C LEU A 348 15.64 -18.68 3.93
N LEU A 349 14.40 -18.88 4.35
CA LEU A 349 13.91 -20.21 4.71
C LEU A 349 13.94 -21.17 3.52
N LYS A 350 13.40 -20.77 2.37
CA LYS A 350 13.32 -21.61 1.18
C LYS A 350 14.69 -22.06 0.67
N GLY A 351 15.68 -21.16 0.68
CA GLY A 351 17.05 -21.45 0.32
C GLY A 351 17.71 -22.46 1.27
N ASN A 352 17.57 -22.24 2.59
CA ASN A 352 18.10 -23.16 3.59
C ASN A 352 17.42 -24.53 3.56
N TYR A 353 16.10 -24.61 3.34
CA TYR A 353 15.43 -25.89 3.11
C TYR A 353 15.91 -26.59 1.82
N SER A 354 16.28 -25.84 0.80
CA SER A 354 16.88 -26.42 -0.43
C SER A 354 18.26 -27.01 -0.13
N LEU A 355 19.10 -26.31 0.64
CA LEU A 355 20.40 -26.84 1.12
C LEU A 355 20.20 -28.09 1.97
N LEU A 356 19.26 -28.06 2.91
CA LEU A 356 18.94 -29.20 3.78
C LEU A 356 18.64 -30.45 2.97
N ARG A 357 17.78 -30.37 1.93
CA ARG A 357 17.45 -31.49 1.04
C ARG A 357 18.68 -31.99 0.27
N ILE A 358 19.53 -31.10 -0.20
CA ILE A 358 20.75 -31.49 -0.92
C ILE A 358 21.71 -32.20 0.03
N TYR A 359 21.98 -31.69 1.23
CA TYR A 359 22.89 -32.33 2.19
C TYR A 359 22.35 -33.68 2.68
N GLU A 360 21.04 -33.84 2.77
CA GLU A 360 20.43 -35.18 2.98
C GLU A 360 20.70 -36.12 1.82
N SER A 361 20.57 -35.66 0.58
CA SER A 361 20.74 -36.49 -0.61
C SER A 361 22.18 -36.94 -0.82
N ILE A 362 23.18 -36.24 -0.26
CA ILE A 362 24.60 -36.58 -0.34
C ILE A 362 25.20 -37.07 0.99
N ASP A 363 24.37 -37.33 2.00
CA ASP A 363 24.75 -37.80 3.33
C ASP A 363 25.79 -36.89 4.04
N ASP A 364 25.79 -35.59 3.76
CA ASP A 364 26.67 -34.61 4.43
C ASP A 364 26.05 -34.19 5.77
N ILE A 365 26.16 -35.05 6.77
CA ILE A 365 25.60 -34.85 8.11
C ILE A 365 26.14 -33.58 8.79
N SER A 366 27.42 -33.24 8.53
CA SER A 366 28.03 -32.04 9.13
C SER A 366 27.35 -30.76 8.68
N ASN A 367 27.17 -30.57 7.38
CA ASN A 367 26.51 -29.39 6.84
C ASN A 367 25.00 -29.43 7.03
N LEU A 368 24.38 -30.62 7.04
CA LEU A 368 22.99 -30.82 7.38
C LEU A 368 22.65 -30.25 8.76
N LYS A 369 23.43 -30.57 9.81
CA LYS A 369 23.26 -30.03 11.17
C LYS A 369 23.37 -28.51 11.20
N LYS A 370 24.39 -27.94 10.52
CA LYS A 370 24.56 -26.48 10.47
C LYS A 370 23.34 -25.78 9.87
N VAL A 371 22.85 -26.30 8.76
CA VAL A 371 21.66 -25.72 8.09
C VAL A 371 20.41 -25.86 8.97
N CYS A 372 20.24 -26.98 9.65
CA CYS A 372 19.12 -27.14 10.61
C CYS A 372 19.17 -26.07 11.70
N LEU A 373 20.35 -25.73 12.25
CA LEU A 373 20.49 -24.69 13.25
C LEU A 373 20.14 -23.31 12.69
N VAL A 374 20.59 -22.98 11.50
CA VAL A 374 20.21 -21.73 10.82
C VAL A 374 18.70 -21.63 10.62
N ILE A 375 18.05 -22.71 10.14
CA ILE A 375 16.60 -22.74 9.99
C ILE A 375 15.92 -22.58 11.36
N ALA A 376 16.43 -23.20 12.42
CA ALA A 376 15.87 -23.09 13.76
C ALA A 376 15.87 -21.64 14.27
N ASP A 377 16.96 -20.91 14.05
CA ASP A 377 17.06 -19.51 14.45
C ASP A 377 16.10 -18.63 13.65
N LEU A 378 16.01 -18.83 12.33
CA LEU A 378 15.03 -18.13 11.48
C LEU A 378 13.58 -18.39 11.90
N LEU A 379 13.23 -19.62 12.28
CA LEU A 379 11.89 -19.97 12.73
C LEU A 379 11.56 -19.38 14.10
N LYS A 380 12.52 -19.32 15.03
CA LYS A 380 12.37 -18.64 16.32
C LYS A 380 12.05 -17.15 16.16
N ASP A 381 12.84 -16.45 15.35
CA ASP A 381 12.70 -15.02 15.11
C ASP A 381 11.32 -14.64 14.57
N ASN A 382 10.65 -15.59 13.90
CA ASN A 382 9.32 -15.40 13.31
C ASN A 382 8.19 -16.16 14.04
N ASN A 383 8.45 -16.68 15.23
CA ASN A 383 7.48 -17.38 16.07
C ASN A 383 6.77 -18.56 15.37
N ASN A 384 7.44 -19.23 14.45
CA ASN A 384 6.90 -20.41 13.75
C ASN A 384 7.21 -21.69 14.56
N PHE A 385 6.54 -21.85 15.70
CA PHE A 385 6.81 -22.94 16.63
C PHE A 385 6.46 -24.32 16.09
N SER A 386 5.47 -24.42 15.21
CA SER A 386 5.06 -25.69 14.61
C SER A 386 6.18 -26.30 13.75
N GLU A 387 6.76 -25.53 12.82
CA GLU A 387 7.89 -26.00 12.01
C GLU A 387 9.15 -26.20 12.85
N LEU A 388 9.38 -25.35 13.83
CA LEU A 388 10.53 -25.45 14.74
C LEU A 388 10.51 -26.78 15.51
N THR A 389 9.34 -27.23 15.98
CA THR A 389 9.17 -28.53 16.65
C THR A 389 9.58 -29.68 15.74
N LEU A 390 9.12 -29.67 14.48
CA LEU A 390 9.49 -30.70 13.49
C LEU A 390 11.01 -30.70 13.22
N LEU A 391 11.62 -29.53 13.16
CA LEU A 391 13.04 -29.40 12.94
C LEU A 391 13.89 -29.93 14.11
N TYR A 392 13.50 -29.64 15.37
CA TYR A 392 14.16 -30.19 16.53
C TYR A 392 14.01 -31.70 16.62
N THR A 393 12.85 -32.25 16.27
CA THR A 393 12.64 -33.69 16.17
C THR A 393 13.61 -34.31 15.15
N LYS A 394 13.78 -33.67 13.99
CA LYS A 394 14.72 -34.11 12.96
C LYS A 394 16.17 -34.07 13.45
N LEU A 395 16.58 -32.97 14.11
CA LEU A 395 17.91 -32.85 14.73
C LEU A 395 18.17 -33.94 15.78
N SER A 396 17.16 -34.21 16.61
CA SER A 396 17.25 -35.28 17.62
C SER A 396 17.52 -36.64 16.96
N LEU A 397 16.81 -36.98 15.88
CA LEU A 397 17.05 -38.21 15.13
C LEU A 397 18.47 -38.28 14.54
N ILE A 398 18.99 -37.18 14.02
CA ILE A 398 20.35 -37.11 13.48
C ILE A 398 21.37 -37.38 14.61
N TYR A 399 21.22 -36.75 15.78
CA TYR A 399 22.11 -36.97 16.93
C TYR A 399 22.01 -38.38 17.50
N LEU A 400 20.82 -38.99 17.52
CA LEU A 400 20.65 -40.41 17.93
C LEU A 400 21.40 -41.35 16.99
N ASN A 401 21.37 -41.12 15.67
CA ASN A 401 22.09 -41.94 14.70
C ASN A 401 23.63 -41.81 14.87
N GLU A 402 24.11 -40.68 15.40
CA GLU A 402 25.53 -40.50 15.75
C GLU A 402 25.88 -40.99 17.17
N ASN A 403 24.94 -41.57 17.90
CA ASN A 403 25.06 -41.96 19.31
C ASN A 403 25.27 -40.77 20.29
N ASP A 404 24.97 -39.54 19.89
CA ASP A 404 25.02 -38.33 20.75
C ASP A 404 23.68 -38.16 21.49
N ILE A 405 23.48 -38.99 22.52
CA ILE A 405 22.23 -39.06 23.27
C ILE A 405 21.95 -37.75 24.03
N GLU A 406 22.98 -37.04 24.48
CA GLU A 406 22.81 -35.78 25.20
C GLU A 406 22.22 -34.69 24.33
N LYS A 407 22.78 -34.44 23.17
CA LYS A 407 22.24 -33.45 22.22
C LYS A 407 20.88 -33.86 21.67
N ALA A 408 20.63 -35.13 21.47
CA ALA A 408 19.31 -35.62 21.09
C ALA A 408 18.25 -35.24 22.14
N LYS A 409 18.54 -35.46 23.44
CA LYS A 409 17.66 -35.06 24.55
C LYS A 409 17.46 -33.56 24.62
N GLU A 410 18.54 -32.76 24.44
CA GLU A 410 18.44 -31.29 24.39
C GLU A 410 17.46 -30.82 23.32
N CYS A 411 17.54 -31.37 22.11
CA CYS A 411 16.61 -31.04 21.01
C CYS A 411 15.15 -31.37 21.38
N LEU A 412 14.89 -32.51 22.02
CA LEU A 412 13.54 -32.88 22.46
C LEU A 412 13.01 -31.94 23.56
N ILE A 413 13.85 -31.59 24.53
CA ILE A 413 13.51 -30.63 25.58
C ILE A 413 13.17 -29.26 24.98
N LEU A 414 13.97 -28.78 24.02
CA LEU A 414 13.71 -27.54 23.30
C LEU A 414 12.37 -27.60 22.55
N SER A 415 12.06 -28.72 21.92
CA SER A 415 10.77 -28.94 21.25
C SER A 415 9.58 -28.88 22.21
N GLN A 416 9.71 -29.44 23.42
CA GLN A 416 8.65 -29.41 24.45
C GLN A 416 8.41 -27.98 24.99
N LYS A 417 9.48 -27.22 25.26
CA LYS A 417 9.42 -25.85 25.81
C LYS A 417 8.74 -24.84 24.87
N LEU A 418 8.52 -25.19 23.61
CA LEU A 418 7.80 -24.29 22.67
C LEU A 418 6.28 -24.25 22.93
N TYR A 419 5.75 -25.16 23.74
CA TYR A 419 4.32 -25.26 24.06
C TYR A 419 4.01 -24.97 25.53
N GLU A 420 5.04 -24.66 26.32
CA GLU A 420 4.90 -24.12 27.68
C GLU A 420 4.84 -22.57 27.66
#